data_194b8cc800396b8027db9ffa6ae3508a
#
_entry.id   194b8cc800396b8027db9ffa6ae3508a
#
_cell.length_a   1.000
_cell.length_b   1.000
_cell.length_c   1.000
_cell.angle_alpha   90.00
_cell.angle_beta   90.00
_cell.angle_gamma   90.00
#
_symmetry.space_group_name_H-M   'P 1'
#
loop_
_entity.id
_entity.type
_entity.pdbx_description
1 polymer ?
#
loop_
_entity_poly.entity_id
_entity_poly.type
_entity_poly.pdbx_seq_one_letter_code
_entity_poly.pdbx_strand_id
1 'polypeptide(L)'
;MKETIVFVHGMCHGAWCWEAYFIPYFEQLGYRCVAIDLPGHAEPGSTKAIHYSIEDYVNALADIVDGMKEDPIIIGHSMGGMILQKYMVKGRCKKAVLMSSVPPQGVWMPSLRVLFNNPGAIKYLFQANLLGVFKKYPQLMFHVNSRLEEYQNMMCSESFRAYLQLLIPIYPVKKGIPMLVMGGTADSLISVREFKQTATQYGAELALMEGGSHDLMLERDCQKYAVAIQKWLEGFSI
;
A
#
# COMPACT_ATOMS: atom_id res chain seq x y z
N MET A 1 -9.79 -17.74 17.73
CA MET A 1 -9.34 -16.49 17.08
C MET A 1 -9.61 -16.65 15.59
N LYS A 2 -10.04 -15.57 14.93
CA LYS A 2 -10.08 -15.52 13.47
C LYS A 2 -8.64 -15.60 12.91
N GLU A 3 -8.52 -15.52 11.60
CA GLU A 3 -7.26 -15.60 10.86
C GLU A 3 -6.31 -14.44 11.19
N THR A 4 -5.05 -14.57 10.82
CA THR A 4 -4.08 -13.46 10.92
C THR A 4 -4.17 -12.56 9.70
N ILE A 5 -4.21 -11.24 9.92
CA ILE A 5 -4.08 -10.22 8.88
C ILE A 5 -2.69 -9.59 9.01
N VAL A 6 -1.94 -9.62 7.92
CA VAL A 6 -0.65 -8.93 7.79
C VAL A 6 -0.85 -7.66 6.97
N PHE A 7 -0.41 -6.52 7.50
CA PHE A 7 -0.49 -5.22 6.85
C PHE A 7 0.89 -4.79 6.36
N VAL A 8 0.98 -4.43 5.07
CA VAL A 8 2.21 -3.99 4.41
C VAL A 8 2.01 -2.54 3.94
N HIS A 9 2.78 -1.63 4.51
CA HIS A 9 2.66 -0.20 4.23
C HIS A 9 3.23 0.20 2.86
N GLY A 10 2.89 1.41 2.43
CA GLY A 10 3.38 2.04 1.22
C GLY A 10 4.70 2.80 1.40
N MET A 11 5.08 3.48 0.34
CA MET A 11 6.29 4.30 0.28
C MET A 11 6.28 5.42 1.33
N CYS A 12 7.41 5.66 1.96
CA CYS A 12 7.60 6.69 3.00
C CYS A 12 6.77 6.48 4.28
N HIS A 13 6.08 5.37 4.45
CA HIS A 13 5.27 5.04 5.63
C HIS A 13 5.99 4.04 6.53
N GLY A 14 5.29 3.56 7.55
CA GLY A 14 5.66 2.49 8.47
C GLY A 14 4.39 1.81 8.98
N ALA A 15 4.54 0.86 9.91
CA ALA A 15 3.42 0.16 10.55
C ALA A 15 2.39 1.14 11.17
N TRP A 16 2.85 2.29 11.63
CA TRP A 16 2.04 3.34 12.26
C TRP A 16 0.79 3.74 11.47
N CYS A 17 0.83 3.67 10.12
CA CYS A 17 -0.31 4.07 9.28
C CYS A 17 -1.53 3.15 9.44
N TRP A 18 -1.37 1.98 10.01
CA TRP A 18 -2.43 0.99 10.28
C TRP A 18 -2.92 1.04 11.74
N GLU A 19 -2.09 1.54 12.66
CA GLU A 19 -2.32 1.49 14.11
C GLU A 19 -3.45 2.40 14.56
N ALA A 20 -3.66 3.52 13.86
CA ALA A 20 -4.64 4.51 14.27
C ALA A 20 -6.09 3.96 14.21
N TYR A 21 -6.38 3.08 13.24
CA TYR A 21 -7.75 2.61 13.05
C TYR A 21 -7.86 1.15 12.58
N PHE A 22 -7.11 0.74 11.56
CA PHE A 22 -7.29 -0.57 10.93
C PHE A 22 -7.00 -1.72 11.88
N ILE A 23 -5.88 -1.68 12.59
CA ILE A 23 -5.52 -2.71 13.57
C ILE A 23 -6.57 -2.81 14.67
N PRO A 24 -6.93 -1.74 15.42
CA PRO A 24 -7.95 -1.82 16.45
C PRO A 24 -9.30 -2.33 15.93
N TYR A 25 -9.69 -1.93 14.72
CA TYR A 25 -10.93 -2.36 14.11
C TYR A 25 -10.98 -3.87 13.87
N PHE A 26 -9.94 -4.43 13.22
CA PHE A 26 -9.90 -5.85 12.92
C PHE A 26 -9.66 -6.72 14.16
N GLU A 27 -8.92 -6.22 15.15
CA GLU A 27 -8.75 -6.91 16.44
C GLU A 27 -10.06 -7.02 17.21
N GLN A 28 -10.90 -5.97 17.21
CA GLN A 28 -12.25 -6.03 17.79
C GLN A 28 -13.14 -7.08 17.12
N LEU A 29 -12.91 -7.37 15.85
CA LEU A 29 -13.59 -8.45 15.11
C LEU A 29 -12.99 -9.83 15.37
N GLY A 30 -11.92 -9.93 16.18
CA GLY A 30 -11.27 -11.19 16.58
C GLY A 30 -10.17 -11.67 15.63
N TYR A 31 -9.72 -10.87 14.67
CA TYR A 31 -8.54 -11.16 13.87
C TYR A 31 -7.26 -10.91 14.69
N ARG A 32 -6.20 -11.65 14.38
CA ARG A 32 -4.85 -11.30 14.83
C ARG A 32 -4.24 -10.36 13.81
N CYS A 33 -3.81 -9.18 14.23
CA CYS A 33 -3.22 -8.18 13.33
C CYS A 33 -1.70 -8.10 13.51
N VAL A 34 -0.97 -8.03 12.39
CA VAL A 34 0.48 -7.83 12.34
C VAL A 34 0.77 -6.78 11.29
N ALA A 35 1.12 -5.57 11.71
CA ALA A 35 1.67 -4.59 10.77
C ALA A 35 3.19 -4.71 10.75
N ILE A 36 3.75 -4.74 9.55
CA ILE A 36 5.19 -4.85 9.38
C ILE A 36 5.80 -3.48 9.12
N ASP A 37 6.93 -3.20 9.74
CA ASP A 37 7.83 -2.15 9.27
C ASP A 37 8.78 -2.75 8.24
N LEU A 38 8.74 -2.27 7.03
CA LEU A 38 9.70 -2.65 6.01
C LEU A 38 11.11 -2.21 6.43
N PRO A 39 12.17 -2.89 6.00
CA PRO A 39 13.54 -2.54 6.37
C PRO A 39 13.83 -1.04 6.19
N GLY A 40 14.25 -0.39 7.26
CA GLY A 40 14.57 1.04 7.29
C GLY A 40 13.39 1.99 7.60
N HIS A 41 12.17 1.49 7.81
CA HIS A 41 10.97 2.30 8.02
C HIS A 41 10.44 2.31 9.47
N ALA A 42 11.04 1.56 10.38
CA ALA A 42 10.52 1.40 11.75
C ALA A 42 10.54 2.69 12.61
N GLU A 43 11.36 3.67 12.26
CA GLU A 43 11.51 4.90 13.03
C GLU A 43 10.98 6.10 12.25
N PRO A 44 10.07 6.91 12.81
CA PRO A 44 9.63 8.15 12.20
C PRO A 44 10.80 9.05 11.82
N GLY A 45 10.76 9.65 10.63
CA GLY A 45 11.85 10.49 10.12
C GLY A 45 13.13 9.74 9.75
N SER A 46 13.14 8.40 9.78
CA SER A 46 14.29 7.58 9.45
C SER A 46 14.80 7.87 8.03
N THR A 47 16.13 7.84 7.87
CA THR A 47 16.81 7.89 6.57
C THR A 47 17.41 6.55 6.16
N LYS A 48 17.14 5.48 6.93
CA LYS A 48 17.76 4.15 6.77
C LYS A 48 17.26 3.39 5.54
N ALA A 49 16.06 3.71 5.03
CA ALA A 49 15.44 3.01 3.89
C ALA A 49 16.14 3.23 2.54
N ILE A 50 17.02 4.18 2.41
CA ILE A 50 17.59 4.66 1.12
C ILE A 50 18.38 3.62 0.32
N HIS A 51 18.78 2.51 0.93
CA HIS A 51 19.61 1.47 0.29
C HIS A 51 18.88 0.18 -0.08
N TYR A 52 17.65 -0.02 0.41
CA TYR A 52 16.89 -1.25 0.20
C TYR A 52 16.29 -1.35 -1.21
N SER A 53 16.12 -2.57 -1.68
CA SER A 53 15.43 -2.90 -2.92
C SER A 53 14.01 -3.42 -2.65
N ILE A 54 13.17 -3.49 -3.68
CA ILE A 54 11.87 -4.17 -3.57
C ILE A 54 12.01 -5.64 -3.17
N GLU A 55 13.10 -6.31 -3.61
CA GLU A 55 13.35 -7.71 -3.22
C GLU A 55 13.67 -7.84 -1.73
N ASP A 56 14.40 -6.89 -1.14
CA ASP A 56 14.65 -6.88 0.30
C ASP A 56 13.32 -6.74 1.07
N TYR A 57 12.39 -5.94 0.57
CA TYR A 57 11.06 -5.79 1.16
C TYR A 57 10.19 -7.04 0.99
N VAL A 58 10.27 -7.71 -0.16
CA VAL A 58 9.58 -8.99 -0.40
C VAL A 58 10.10 -10.07 0.55
N ASN A 59 11.43 -10.13 0.75
CA ASN A 59 12.04 -11.07 1.67
C ASN A 59 11.64 -10.79 3.13
N ALA A 60 11.57 -9.51 3.55
CA ALA A 60 11.09 -9.16 4.88
C ALA A 60 9.64 -9.61 5.13
N LEU A 61 8.76 -9.49 4.11
CA LEU A 61 7.40 -10.04 4.19
C LEU A 61 7.43 -11.59 4.28
N ALA A 62 8.29 -12.23 3.47
CA ALA A 62 8.43 -13.68 3.46
C ALA A 62 8.87 -14.21 4.83
N ASP A 63 9.89 -13.61 5.44
CA ASP A 63 10.42 -14.02 6.75
C ASP A 63 9.33 -14.00 7.84
N ILE A 64 8.45 -12.97 7.80
CA ILE A 64 7.34 -12.86 8.75
C ILE A 64 6.30 -13.95 8.51
N VAL A 65 5.90 -14.18 7.25
CA VAL A 65 4.87 -15.16 6.93
C VAL A 65 5.39 -16.59 7.13
N ASP A 66 6.66 -16.86 6.86
CA ASP A 66 7.27 -18.18 7.06
C ASP A 66 7.31 -18.59 8.54
N GLY A 67 7.37 -17.61 9.45
CA GLY A 67 7.20 -17.83 10.89
C GLY A 67 5.77 -18.16 11.33
N MET A 68 4.77 -18.03 10.45
CA MET A 68 3.36 -18.28 10.78
C MET A 68 2.98 -19.75 10.52
N LYS A 69 2.10 -20.31 11.37
CA LYS A 69 1.59 -21.67 11.21
C LYS A 69 0.57 -21.79 10.07
N GLU A 70 -0.22 -20.74 9.85
CA GLU A 70 -1.32 -20.71 8.88
C GLU A 70 -1.07 -19.62 7.84
N ASP A 71 -1.65 -19.79 6.66
CA ASP A 71 -1.59 -18.78 5.60
C ASP A 71 -2.36 -17.54 6.01
N PRO A 72 -1.73 -16.36 6.07
CA PRO A 72 -2.39 -15.13 6.47
C PRO A 72 -3.26 -14.53 5.35
N ILE A 73 -4.15 -13.63 5.74
CA ILE A 73 -4.69 -12.59 4.88
C ILE A 73 -3.63 -11.49 4.80
N ILE A 74 -3.33 -10.97 3.61
CA ILE A 74 -2.34 -9.90 3.47
C ILE A 74 -2.99 -8.69 2.81
N ILE A 75 -2.84 -7.53 3.45
CA ILE A 75 -3.32 -6.23 2.95
C ILE A 75 -2.11 -5.38 2.63
N GLY A 76 -1.90 -5.10 1.34
CA GLY A 76 -0.78 -4.26 0.88
C GLY A 76 -1.27 -2.94 0.33
N HIS A 77 -0.73 -1.83 0.87
CA HIS A 77 -1.02 -0.47 0.41
C HIS A 77 0.07 0.04 -0.53
N SER A 78 -0.31 0.63 -1.67
CA SER A 78 0.61 1.32 -2.58
C SER A 78 1.81 0.44 -2.98
N MET A 79 3.05 0.82 -2.63
CA MET A 79 4.25 -0.01 -2.78
C MET A 79 4.10 -1.36 -2.07
N GLY A 80 3.50 -1.40 -0.89
CA GLY A 80 3.20 -2.65 -0.17
C GLY A 80 2.30 -3.60 -0.97
N GLY A 81 1.40 -3.06 -1.79
CA GLY A 81 0.61 -3.84 -2.74
C GLY A 81 1.47 -4.46 -3.85
N MET A 82 2.48 -3.75 -4.37
CA MET A 82 3.44 -4.33 -5.33
C MET A 82 4.33 -5.39 -4.67
N ILE A 83 4.76 -5.16 -3.43
CA ILE A 83 5.50 -6.17 -2.64
C ILE A 83 4.66 -7.43 -2.48
N LEU A 84 3.38 -7.30 -2.11
CA LEU A 84 2.45 -8.42 -2.01
C LEU A 84 2.29 -9.15 -3.34
N GLN A 85 2.12 -8.43 -4.45
CA GLN A 85 2.01 -9.02 -5.79
C GLN A 85 3.26 -9.85 -6.15
N LYS A 86 4.45 -9.35 -5.87
CA LYS A 86 5.71 -10.09 -6.08
C LYS A 86 5.84 -11.27 -5.13
N TYR A 87 5.51 -11.08 -3.86
CA TYR A 87 5.54 -12.14 -2.84
C TYR A 87 4.64 -13.32 -3.23
N MET A 88 3.41 -13.06 -3.70
CA MET A 88 2.44 -14.11 -4.07
C MET A 88 2.92 -15.04 -5.19
N VAL A 89 3.98 -14.71 -5.92
CA VAL A 89 4.55 -15.62 -6.93
C VAL A 89 5.00 -16.93 -6.31
N LYS A 90 5.54 -16.90 -5.09
CA LYS A 90 6.07 -18.07 -4.38
C LYS A 90 5.54 -18.20 -2.94
N GLY A 91 5.06 -17.09 -2.37
CA GLY A 91 4.66 -17.02 -0.97
C GLY A 91 3.28 -17.60 -0.67
N ARG A 92 3.02 -17.82 0.61
CA ARG A 92 1.75 -18.32 1.16
C ARG A 92 0.82 -17.17 1.49
N CYS A 93 -0.41 -17.19 0.96
CA CYS A 93 -1.40 -16.17 1.22
C CYS A 93 -2.80 -16.77 1.06
N LYS A 94 -3.66 -16.62 2.05
CA LYS A 94 -5.03 -17.12 2.02
C LYS A 94 -5.97 -16.21 1.23
N LYS A 95 -5.90 -14.91 1.48
CA LYS A 95 -6.62 -13.85 0.76
C LYS A 95 -5.72 -12.63 0.64
N ALA A 96 -5.85 -11.86 -0.44
CA ALA A 96 -5.06 -10.67 -0.70
C ALA A 96 -5.93 -9.42 -0.89
N VAL A 97 -5.54 -8.30 -0.29
CA VAL A 97 -6.14 -6.99 -0.55
C VAL A 97 -5.07 -6.05 -1.10
N LEU A 98 -5.28 -5.56 -2.30
CA LEU A 98 -4.46 -4.54 -2.96
C LEU A 98 -5.13 -3.18 -2.77
N MET A 99 -4.75 -2.43 -1.72
CA MET A 99 -5.35 -1.15 -1.37
C MET A 99 -4.54 0.00 -1.96
N SER A 100 -5.14 0.80 -2.84
CA SER A 100 -4.45 1.86 -3.62
C SER A 100 -3.10 1.40 -4.19
N SER A 101 -3.03 0.11 -4.57
CA SER A 101 -1.78 -0.59 -4.90
C SER A 101 -1.15 -0.05 -6.18
N VAL A 102 0.18 0.00 -6.20
CA VAL A 102 0.94 0.11 -7.45
C VAL A 102 0.46 -1.00 -8.40
N PRO A 103 0.07 -0.66 -9.65
CA PRO A 103 -0.42 -1.63 -10.61
C PRO A 103 0.71 -2.52 -11.14
N PRO A 104 0.41 -3.72 -11.66
CA PRO A 104 1.41 -4.61 -12.26
C PRO A 104 2.25 -3.97 -13.37
N GLN A 105 1.71 -2.94 -14.06
CA GLN A 105 2.41 -2.17 -15.08
C GLN A 105 3.49 -1.24 -14.52
N GLY A 106 3.60 -1.13 -13.19
CA GLY A 106 4.54 -0.25 -12.51
C GLY A 106 4.07 1.20 -12.42
N VAL A 107 4.94 2.06 -11.88
CA VAL A 107 4.60 3.46 -11.56
C VAL A 107 5.05 4.48 -12.61
N TRP A 108 5.48 4.08 -13.80
CA TRP A 108 5.95 5.02 -14.81
C TRP A 108 4.84 6.00 -15.27
N MET A 109 3.60 5.52 -15.51
CA MET A 109 2.46 6.38 -15.82
C MET A 109 2.03 7.25 -14.64
N PRO A 110 1.86 6.71 -13.41
CA PRO A 110 1.70 7.52 -12.20
C PRO A 110 2.77 8.61 -12.07
N SER A 111 4.04 8.28 -12.26
CA SER A 111 5.15 9.25 -12.17
C SER A 111 5.05 10.37 -13.19
N LEU A 112 4.73 10.05 -14.46
CA LEU A 112 4.50 11.05 -15.49
C LEU A 112 3.31 11.96 -15.14
N ARG A 113 2.22 11.41 -14.59
CA ARG A 113 1.06 12.17 -14.14
C ARG A 113 1.44 13.14 -13.02
N VAL A 114 2.21 12.67 -12.03
CA VAL A 114 2.72 13.53 -10.95
C VAL A 114 3.55 14.67 -11.51
N LEU A 115 4.51 14.40 -12.40
CA LEU A 115 5.37 15.42 -13.00
C LEU A 115 4.61 16.42 -13.87
N PHE A 116 3.61 15.95 -14.63
CA PHE A 116 2.78 16.82 -15.46
C PHE A 116 1.95 17.79 -14.62
N ASN A 117 1.33 17.29 -13.55
CA ASN A 117 0.50 18.11 -12.66
C ASN A 117 1.32 18.92 -11.64
N ASN A 118 2.54 18.49 -11.32
CA ASN A 118 3.43 19.10 -10.34
C ASN A 118 4.86 19.19 -10.89
N PRO A 119 5.13 20.06 -11.88
CA PRO A 119 6.44 20.09 -12.55
C PRO A 119 7.62 20.36 -11.61
N GLY A 120 7.40 21.05 -10.49
CA GLY A 120 8.42 21.24 -9.45
C GLY A 120 8.85 19.96 -8.74
N ALA A 121 8.12 18.84 -8.90
CA ALA A 121 8.51 17.55 -8.33
C ALA A 121 9.80 16.98 -8.96
N ILE A 122 10.11 17.38 -10.20
CA ILE A 122 11.30 16.95 -10.93
C ILE A 122 12.60 17.21 -10.14
N LYS A 123 12.68 18.34 -9.46
CA LYS A 123 13.85 18.70 -8.64
C LYS A 123 14.11 17.67 -7.51
N TYR A 124 13.05 17.18 -6.87
CA TYR A 124 13.17 16.19 -5.80
C TYR A 124 13.57 14.81 -6.35
N LEU A 125 13.10 14.45 -7.54
CA LEU A 125 13.51 13.21 -8.21
C LEU A 125 15.01 13.25 -8.59
N PHE A 126 15.51 14.37 -9.09
CA PHE A 126 16.96 14.53 -9.34
C PHE A 126 17.81 14.45 -8.06
N GLN A 127 17.24 14.79 -6.92
CA GLN A 127 17.88 14.68 -5.61
C GLN A 127 17.68 13.31 -4.95
N ALA A 128 17.00 12.35 -5.63
CA ALA A 128 16.58 11.07 -5.06
C ALA A 128 15.77 11.22 -3.75
N ASN A 129 15.04 12.33 -3.61
CA ASN A 129 14.31 12.70 -2.40
C ASN A 129 12.79 12.51 -2.58
N LEU A 130 12.33 11.27 -2.53
CA LEU A 130 10.92 10.94 -2.67
C LEU A 130 10.05 11.51 -1.54
N LEU A 131 10.56 11.48 -0.30
CA LEU A 131 9.90 12.10 0.85
C LEU A 131 9.65 13.60 0.61
N GLY A 132 10.61 14.28 -0.01
CA GLY A 132 10.48 15.70 -0.37
C GLY A 132 9.36 15.97 -1.36
N VAL A 133 9.08 15.05 -2.30
CA VAL A 133 7.92 15.15 -3.20
C VAL A 133 6.64 15.15 -2.39
N PHE A 134 6.44 14.16 -1.51
CA PHE A 134 5.19 14.01 -0.76
C PHE A 134 4.99 15.08 0.30
N LYS A 135 6.07 15.53 0.97
CA LYS A 135 5.99 16.68 1.89
C LYS A 135 5.64 17.99 1.19
N LYS A 136 6.13 18.19 -0.04
CA LYS A 136 5.83 19.40 -0.82
C LYS A 136 4.43 19.37 -1.46
N TYR A 137 3.97 18.18 -1.84
CA TYR A 137 2.71 17.96 -2.54
C TYR A 137 1.85 16.93 -1.79
N PRO A 138 1.40 17.24 -0.55
CA PRO A 138 0.68 16.28 0.29
C PRO A 138 -0.65 15.82 -0.32
N GLN A 139 -1.26 16.61 -1.19
CA GLN A 139 -2.48 16.24 -1.93
C GLN A 139 -2.29 15.00 -2.83
N LEU A 140 -1.07 14.55 -3.07
CA LEU A 140 -0.82 13.31 -3.79
C LEU A 140 -1.24 12.08 -2.96
N MET A 141 -1.17 12.18 -1.63
CA MET A 141 -1.44 11.07 -0.71
C MET A 141 -2.72 11.31 0.10
N PHE A 142 -2.90 12.53 0.58
CA PHE A 142 -3.96 12.86 1.55
C PHE A 142 -4.96 13.86 0.97
N HIS A 143 -6.23 13.73 1.32
CA HIS A 143 -7.11 14.87 1.33
C HIS A 143 -6.67 15.88 2.41
N VAL A 144 -7.18 17.11 2.31
CA VAL A 144 -6.99 18.12 3.37
C VAL A 144 -7.49 17.53 4.69
N ASN A 145 -6.56 17.25 5.59
CA ASN A 145 -6.79 16.57 6.85
C ASN A 145 -6.20 17.40 7.98
N SER A 146 -6.93 17.54 9.09
CA SER A 146 -6.46 18.24 10.28
C SER A 146 -5.22 17.60 10.93
N ARG A 147 -4.92 16.33 10.62
CA ARG A 147 -3.74 15.59 11.11
C ARG A 147 -2.59 15.55 10.11
N LEU A 148 -2.65 16.33 9.03
CA LEU A 148 -1.65 16.28 7.96
C LEU A 148 -0.21 16.49 8.47
N GLU A 149 0.01 17.47 9.33
CA GLU A 149 1.34 17.77 9.89
C GLU A 149 1.86 16.59 10.73
N GLU A 150 0.98 15.98 11.53
CA GLU A 150 1.31 14.78 12.31
C GLU A 150 1.77 13.65 11.40
N TYR A 151 1.01 13.32 10.36
CA TYR A 151 1.35 12.25 9.42
C TYR A 151 2.65 12.56 8.66
N GLN A 152 2.86 13.81 8.22
CA GLN A 152 4.10 14.21 7.57
C GLN A 152 5.34 14.07 8.48
N ASN A 153 5.17 14.23 9.80
CA ASN A 153 6.25 14.04 10.76
C ASN A 153 6.56 12.55 11.02
N MET A 154 5.56 11.68 10.83
CA MET A 154 5.73 10.23 10.92
C MET A 154 6.40 9.63 9.68
N MET A 155 6.34 10.30 8.52
CA MET A 155 6.92 9.81 7.27
C MET A 155 8.44 9.72 7.35
N CYS A 156 9.00 8.68 6.72
CA CYS A 156 10.43 8.43 6.62
C CYS A 156 10.94 8.51 5.17
N SER A 157 12.25 8.51 4.98
CA SER A 157 12.87 8.44 3.66
C SER A 157 12.59 7.11 2.99
N GLU A 158 12.51 7.13 1.64
CA GLU A 158 12.32 5.92 0.84
C GLU A 158 13.55 5.65 -0.02
N SER A 159 13.77 4.38 -0.34
CA SER A 159 14.81 3.96 -1.25
C SER A 159 14.52 4.40 -2.69
N PHE A 160 15.39 5.20 -3.24
CA PHE A 160 15.29 5.57 -4.67
C PHE A 160 15.54 4.35 -5.58
N ARG A 161 16.35 3.39 -5.13
CA ARG A 161 16.52 2.09 -5.80
C ARG A 161 15.21 1.31 -5.86
N ALA A 162 14.48 1.24 -4.75
CA ALA A 162 13.15 0.60 -4.71
C ALA A 162 12.18 1.32 -5.67
N TYR A 163 12.15 2.66 -5.66
CA TYR A 163 11.33 3.43 -6.60
C TYR A 163 11.65 3.11 -8.07
N LEU A 164 12.93 3.07 -8.46
CA LEU A 164 13.32 2.71 -9.83
C LEU A 164 12.86 1.29 -10.21
N GLN A 165 12.86 0.37 -9.25
CA GLN A 165 12.35 -0.98 -9.47
C GLN A 165 10.83 -1.04 -9.63
N LEU A 166 10.09 -0.10 -9.01
CA LEU A 166 8.64 0.04 -9.23
C LEU A 166 8.28 0.54 -10.64
N LEU A 167 9.21 1.14 -11.37
CA LEU A 167 8.99 1.49 -12.78
C LEU A 167 8.92 0.26 -13.69
N ILE A 168 9.48 -0.88 -13.24
CA ILE A 168 9.55 -2.11 -14.04
C ILE A 168 8.24 -2.88 -13.88
N PRO A 169 7.52 -3.18 -14.98
CA PRO A 169 6.33 -4.01 -14.93
C PRO A 169 6.60 -5.40 -14.37
N ILE A 170 5.62 -5.96 -13.67
CA ILE A 170 5.62 -7.36 -13.25
C ILE A 170 4.54 -8.15 -14.00
N TYR A 171 4.75 -9.45 -14.13
CA TYR A 171 3.75 -10.35 -14.66
C TYR A 171 2.98 -11.00 -13.50
N PRO A 172 1.64 -10.89 -13.44
CA PRO A 172 0.85 -11.53 -12.40
C PRO A 172 0.88 -13.03 -12.59
N VAL A 173 1.21 -13.75 -11.54
CA VAL A 173 1.55 -15.18 -11.66
C VAL A 173 0.61 -16.10 -10.88
N LYS A 174 -0.01 -15.63 -9.80
CA LYS A 174 -0.81 -16.52 -8.95
C LYS A 174 -2.31 -16.29 -9.15
N LYS A 175 -2.92 -17.15 -9.99
CA LYS A 175 -4.39 -17.25 -10.12
C LYS A 175 -4.91 -18.21 -9.06
N GLY A 176 -6.06 -17.90 -8.46
CA GLY A 176 -6.75 -18.79 -7.52
C GLY A 176 -6.72 -18.36 -6.05
N ILE A 177 -5.96 -17.32 -5.68
CA ILE A 177 -6.09 -16.67 -4.37
C ILE A 177 -7.22 -15.65 -4.46
N PRO A 178 -8.25 -15.70 -3.58
CA PRO A 178 -9.25 -14.65 -3.53
C PRO A 178 -8.60 -13.29 -3.30
N MET A 179 -8.93 -12.31 -4.16
CA MET A 179 -8.27 -11.01 -4.14
C MET A 179 -9.29 -9.88 -4.28
N LEU A 180 -9.07 -8.83 -3.50
CA LEU A 180 -9.76 -7.56 -3.60
C LEU A 180 -8.78 -6.48 -4.07
N VAL A 181 -9.14 -5.74 -5.12
CA VAL A 181 -8.51 -4.48 -5.47
C VAL A 181 -9.40 -3.36 -4.95
N MET A 182 -8.88 -2.53 -4.07
CA MET A 182 -9.57 -1.37 -3.51
C MET A 182 -8.82 -0.10 -3.85
N GLY A 183 -9.52 0.94 -4.27
CA GLY A 183 -8.90 2.23 -4.56
C GLY A 183 -9.87 3.39 -4.49
N GLY A 184 -9.36 4.57 -4.17
CA GLY A 184 -10.15 5.80 -4.10
C GLY A 184 -10.40 6.40 -5.49
N THR A 185 -11.61 6.94 -5.72
CA THR A 185 -11.92 7.61 -7.01
C THR A 185 -11.22 8.96 -7.16
N ALA A 186 -10.73 9.54 -6.05
CA ALA A 186 -9.96 10.78 -6.02
C ALA A 186 -8.45 10.55 -5.76
N ASP A 187 -7.96 9.30 -5.90
CA ASP A 187 -6.54 8.98 -5.80
C ASP A 187 -5.74 9.71 -6.89
N SER A 188 -4.82 10.58 -6.45
CA SER A 188 -3.99 11.40 -7.35
C SER A 188 -2.78 10.67 -7.93
N LEU A 189 -2.42 9.52 -7.36
CA LEU A 189 -1.30 8.68 -7.80
C LEU A 189 -1.77 7.57 -8.74
N ILE A 190 -2.72 6.74 -8.30
CA ILE A 190 -3.20 5.59 -9.05
C ILE A 190 -4.62 5.89 -9.54
N SER A 191 -4.84 5.80 -10.84
CA SER A 191 -6.14 6.10 -11.43
C SER A 191 -7.14 4.95 -11.32
N VAL A 192 -8.42 5.29 -11.39
CA VAL A 192 -9.52 4.30 -11.48
C VAL A 192 -9.29 3.30 -12.62
N ARG A 193 -8.73 3.76 -13.75
CA ARG A 193 -8.39 2.88 -14.88
C ARG A 193 -7.36 1.83 -14.49
N GLU A 194 -6.33 2.22 -13.74
CA GLU A 194 -5.27 1.31 -13.27
C GLU A 194 -5.81 0.31 -12.25
N PHE A 195 -6.72 0.71 -11.35
CA PHE A 195 -7.41 -0.22 -10.45
C PHE A 195 -8.24 -1.26 -11.23
N LYS A 196 -9.04 -0.81 -12.21
CA LYS A 196 -9.81 -1.72 -13.09
C LYS A 196 -8.93 -2.70 -13.85
N GLN A 197 -7.82 -2.22 -14.39
CA GLN A 197 -6.85 -3.06 -15.11
C GLN A 197 -6.22 -4.10 -14.18
N THR A 198 -5.81 -3.69 -12.97
CA THR A 198 -5.26 -4.60 -11.96
C THR A 198 -6.27 -5.67 -11.58
N ALA A 199 -7.52 -5.30 -11.27
CA ALA A 199 -8.58 -6.24 -10.93
C ALA A 199 -8.83 -7.25 -12.07
N THR A 200 -8.93 -6.77 -13.32
CA THR A 200 -9.11 -7.63 -14.50
C THR A 200 -7.95 -8.61 -14.66
N GLN A 201 -6.72 -8.16 -14.47
CA GLN A 201 -5.51 -8.95 -14.68
C GLN A 201 -5.38 -10.10 -13.67
N TYR A 202 -5.83 -9.88 -12.43
CA TYR A 202 -5.83 -10.92 -11.41
C TYR A 202 -7.14 -11.72 -11.32
N GLY A 203 -8.20 -11.29 -12.01
CA GLY A 203 -9.55 -11.83 -11.82
C GLY A 203 -10.06 -11.52 -10.41
N ALA A 204 -9.70 -10.36 -9.88
CA ALA A 204 -10.01 -9.90 -8.53
C ALA A 204 -11.34 -9.14 -8.49
N GLU A 205 -11.99 -9.13 -7.32
CA GLU A 205 -13.07 -8.20 -7.04
C GLU A 205 -12.55 -6.76 -6.98
N LEU A 206 -13.39 -5.79 -7.35
CA LEU A 206 -13.02 -4.38 -7.39
C LEU A 206 -13.95 -3.55 -6.50
N ALA A 207 -13.38 -2.83 -5.54
CA ALA A 207 -14.07 -1.85 -4.72
C ALA A 207 -13.53 -0.43 -5.04
N LEU A 208 -14.32 0.39 -5.71
CA LEU A 208 -14.00 1.81 -5.93
C LEU A 208 -14.67 2.64 -4.83
N MET A 209 -13.83 3.26 -4.02
CA MET A 209 -14.26 4.06 -2.87
C MET A 209 -14.46 5.51 -3.29
N GLU A 210 -15.72 5.92 -3.39
CA GLU A 210 -16.07 7.27 -3.87
C GLU A 210 -15.45 8.36 -3.01
N GLY A 211 -14.77 9.31 -3.67
CA GLY A 211 -14.08 10.42 -3.04
C GLY A 211 -12.82 10.04 -2.25
N GLY A 212 -12.45 8.75 -2.17
CA GLY A 212 -11.24 8.32 -1.46
C GLY A 212 -9.95 8.81 -2.12
N SER A 213 -8.97 9.23 -1.33
CA SER A 213 -7.61 9.60 -1.76
C SER A 213 -6.69 8.37 -1.85
N HIS A 214 -5.37 8.60 -1.91
CA HIS A 214 -4.40 7.50 -1.97
C HIS A 214 -4.27 6.76 -0.64
N ASP A 215 -4.14 7.48 0.48
CA ASP A 215 -3.93 6.91 1.81
C ASP A 215 -5.26 6.69 2.53
N LEU A 216 -6.07 5.76 2.01
CA LEU A 216 -7.42 5.45 2.51
C LEU A 216 -7.43 5.19 4.03
N MET A 217 -6.39 4.54 4.57
CA MET A 217 -6.31 4.19 5.99
C MET A 217 -6.06 5.38 6.92
N LEU A 218 -5.65 6.52 6.37
CA LEU A 218 -5.36 7.75 7.11
C LEU A 218 -6.42 8.85 6.88
N GLU A 219 -7.45 8.58 6.08
CA GLU A 219 -8.54 9.53 5.87
C GLU A 219 -9.42 9.68 7.12
N ARG A 220 -10.11 10.81 7.21
CA ARG A 220 -11.07 11.08 8.28
C ARG A 220 -12.13 9.98 8.41
N ASP A 221 -12.60 9.48 7.27
CA ASP A 221 -13.67 8.46 7.19
C ASP A 221 -13.09 7.07 6.88
N CYS A 222 -11.87 6.78 7.32
CA CYS A 222 -11.17 5.52 7.05
C CYS A 222 -11.96 4.28 7.47
N GLN A 223 -12.91 4.42 8.41
CA GLN A 223 -13.81 3.37 8.87
C GLN A 223 -14.57 2.68 7.73
N LYS A 224 -15.06 3.43 6.76
CA LYS A 224 -15.82 2.89 5.63
C LYS A 224 -15.01 1.90 4.79
N TYR A 225 -13.69 2.11 4.70
CA TYR A 225 -12.78 1.23 3.94
C TYR A 225 -12.49 -0.07 4.70
N ALA A 226 -12.28 0.01 6.01
CA ALA A 226 -12.12 -1.18 6.85
C ALA A 226 -13.40 -2.04 6.85
N VAL A 227 -14.60 -1.41 6.94
CA VAL A 227 -15.90 -2.09 6.81
C VAL A 227 -16.07 -2.76 5.45
N ALA A 228 -15.66 -2.12 4.36
CA ALA A 228 -15.72 -2.72 3.03
C ALA A 228 -14.82 -3.98 2.93
N ILE A 229 -13.59 -3.90 3.46
CA ILE A 229 -12.69 -5.06 3.52
C ILE A 229 -13.30 -6.17 4.39
N GLN A 230 -13.86 -5.84 5.56
CA GLN A 230 -14.54 -6.82 6.43
C GLN A 230 -15.65 -7.56 5.68
N LYS A 231 -16.56 -6.82 5.02
CA LYS A 231 -17.65 -7.42 4.25
C LYS A 231 -17.12 -8.42 3.22
N TRP A 232 -16.09 -8.01 2.47
CA TRP A 232 -15.49 -8.90 1.49
C TRP A 232 -14.84 -10.14 2.14
N LEU A 233 -14.14 -10.00 3.27
CA LEU A 233 -13.57 -11.13 4.00
C LEU A 233 -14.63 -12.12 4.46
N GLU A 234 -15.82 -11.65 4.82
CA GLU A 234 -16.97 -12.44 5.27
C GLU A 234 -17.84 -12.96 4.11
N GLY A 235 -17.48 -12.65 2.85
CA GLY A 235 -18.17 -13.14 1.65
C GLY A 235 -19.42 -12.35 1.27
N PHE A 236 -19.57 -11.13 1.77
CA PHE A 236 -20.64 -10.21 1.36
C PHE A 236 -20.21 -9.36 0.16
N SER A 237 -21.19 -8.96 -0.66
CA SER A 237 -20.95 -7.97 -1.71
C SER A 237 -20.56 -6.61 -1.12
N ILE A 238 -19.61 -5.93 -1.79
CA ILE A 238 -19.10 -4.62 -1.40
C ILE A 238 -19.81 -3.54 -2.23
#